data_295562714fca360cec9ae815897fa03d
#
_entry.id   295562714fca360cec9ae815897fa03d
#
_cell.length_a   1.000
_cell.length_b   1.000
_cell.length_c   1.000
_cell.angle_alpha   90.00
_cell.angle_beta   90.00
_cell.angle_gamma   90.00
#
_symmetry.space_group_name_H-M   'P 1'
#
loop_
_entity.id
_entity.type
_entity.pdbx_description
1 polymer ?
#
loop_
_entity_poly.entity_id
_entity_poly.type
_entity_poly.pdbx_seq_one_letter_code
_entity_poly.pdbx_strand_id
1 'polypeptide(L)'
;MGSSATKCLYWHGQPALLHLDPQVARLNPARLDRLMLGGLTSQEPEDSAYVTVGNSAYAIGALAIAQKGDSGLALPKRDRAVYKILATLGVIAEKTRKVPASGDTGCEFTAQIGLLLPLEEYWQDRKELKAQIQGAIAEFGFRGKFLFGQLERIEMQPEGAGLYLAKGLQMSRAGVGIRDRTVVVLMFGHRNLSILTFERGSTPQEMNSTSQGPGFVEYLKQCATELPGVAPDDPALLEAVLSNHETFYIPGRREALDLTKACTYAREFYLERVNQFLVEWLPSAEVDVIVGGGAAYFIRPELEQFFEQRGLPAQITWADTLRQEMSDVLDRGTAGRDLITSVRWADVYGLFKAFMYNSIPTKYQ
;
A
#
# COMPACT_ATOMS: atom_id res chain seq x y z
N MET A 1 3.27 0.22 -2.87
CA MET A 1 3.05 1.67 -2.68
C MET A 1 1.62 2.00 -3.04
N GLY A 2 0.79 2.35 -2.05
CA GLY A 2 -0.63 2.60 -2.28
C GLY A 2 -0.92 4.06 -2.67
N SER A 3 -2.09 4.30 -3.28
CA SER A 3 -2.62 5.66 -3.52
C SER A 3 -3.06 6.37 -2.23
N SER A 4 -3.33 5.62 -1.17
CA SER A 4 -3.67 6.17 0.16
C SER A 4 -2.50 6.23 1.14
N ALA A 5 -1.38 5.55 0.84
CA ALA A 5 -0.18 5.54 1.68
C ALA A 5 0.98 4.82 0.97
N THR A 6 2.21 5.21 1.26
CA THR A 6 3.41 4.40 1.01
C THR A 6 3.68 3.57 2.26
N LYS A 7 3.53 2.25 2.15
CA LYS A 7 3.73 1.31 3.24
C LYS A 7 4.98 0.48 2.97
N CYS A 8 5.87 0.42 3.91
CA CYS A 8 7.08 -0.38 3.83
C CYS A 8 7.28 -1.19 5.10
N LEU A 9 7.60 -2.47 4.92
CA LEU A 9 8.21 -3.31 5.94
C LEU A 9 9.69 -3.46 5.61
N TYR A 10 10.54 -3.27 6.59
CA TYR A 10 11.97 -3.42 6.43
C TYR A 10 12.58 -4.23 7.59
N TRP A 11 13.75 -4.79 7.35
CA TRP A 11 14.49 -5.57 8.32
C TRP A 11 15.67 -4.78 8.88
N HIS A 12 15.72 -4.62 10.18
CA HIS A 12 16.87 -4.07 10.89
C HIS A 12 17.08 -4.82 12.22
N GLY A 13 17.62 -6.05 12.11
CA GLY A 13 17.69 -6.96 13.27
C GLY A 13 16.32 -7.55 13.66
N GLN A 14 15.26 -6.83 13.40
CA GLN A 14 13.85 -7.23 13.56
C GLN A 14 13.00 -6.54 12.49
N PRO A 15 11.79 -7.06 12.19
CA PRO A 15 10.86 -6.37 11.29
C PRO A 15 10.43 -5.01 11.85
N ALA A 16 10.37 -4.01 11.00
CA ALA A 16 9.88 -2.67 11.34
C ALA A 16 8.96 -2.11 10.25
N LEU A 17 8.06 -1.23 10.65
CA LEU A 17 7.11 -0.55 9.78
C LEU A 17 7.57 0.87 9.47
N LEU A 18 7.38 1.29 8.23
CA LEU A 18 7.47 2.68 7.83
C LEU A 18 6.23 3.05 7.02
N HIS A 19 5.60 4.13 7.41
CA HIS A 19 4.45 4.72 6.75
C HIS A 19 4.79 6.14 6.31
N LEU A 20 4.57 6.44 5.02
CA LEU A 20 4.64 7.80 4.50
C LEU A 20 3.32 8.11 3.81
N ASP A 21 2.84 9.34 3.95
CA ASP A 21 1.68 9.81 3.22
C ASP A 21 1.90 9.73 1.71
N PRO A 22 0.84 9.58 0.89
CA PRO A 22 0.97 9.31 -0.53
C PRO A 22 1.41 10.52 -1.35
N GLN A 23 1.40 11.72 -0.79
CA GLN A 23 1.67 12.97 -1.49
C GLN A 23 3.11 13.07 -1.97
N VAL A 24 3.26 13.65 -3.16
CA VAL A 24 4.54 14.03 -3.76
C VAL A 24 4.43 15.45 -4.30
N ALA A 25 5.40 16.30 -4.00
CA ALA A 25 5.49 17.65 -4.54
C ALA A 25 6.86 17.88 -5.15
N ARG A 26 6.91 18.41 -6.37
CA ARG A 26 8.17 18.89 -6.95
C ARG A 26 8.61 20.18 -6.24
N LEU A 27 9.86 20.20 -5.79
CA LEU A 27 10.43 21.34 -5.09
C LEU A 27 11.19 22.23 -6.08
N ASN A 28 11.08 23.53 -5.89
CA ASN A 28 11.97 24.47 -6.56
C ASN A 28 13.34 24.46 -5.84
N PRO A 29 14.48 24.33 -6.53
CA PRO A 29 15.80 24.37 -5.92
C PRO A 29 16.04 25.57 -5.00
N ALA A 30 15.60 26.77 -5.39
CA ALA A 30 15.70 27.97 -4.56
C ALA A 30 14.88 27.91 -3.25
N ARG A 31 13.85 27.05 -3.17
CA ARG A 31 13.11 26.76 -1.92
C ARG A 31 13.83 25.73 -1.07
N LEU A 32 14.55 24.81 -1.69
CA LEU A 32 15.28 23.77 -0.99
C LEU A 32 16.28 24.37 0.00
N ASP A 33 17.06 25.35 -0.44
CA ASP A 33 18.05 26.04 0.40
C ASP A 33 17.40 26.70 1.62
N ARG A 34 16.22 27.30 1.44
CA ARG A 34 15.46 27.89 2.55
C ARG A 34 14.91 26.85 3.52
N LEU A 35 14.45 25.70 3.01
CA LEU A 35 14.00 24.59 3.84
C LEU A 35 15.15 23.99 4.66
N MET A 36 16.34 23.90 4.08
CA MET A 36 17.54 23.43 4.78
C MET A 36 17.98 24.42 5.89
N LEU A 37 17.94 25.71 5.62
CA LEU A 37 18.26 26.76 6.59
C LEU A 37 17.20 26.87 7.70
N GLY A 38 15.96 26.46 7.44
CA GLY A 38 14.83 26.54 8.38
C GLY A 38 14.75 25.43 9.42
N GLY A 39 15.77 24.57 9.56
CA GLY A 39 15.84 23.57 10.65
C GLY A 39 15.09 22.26 10.38
N LEU A 40 14.74 21.94 9.14
CA LEU A 40 14.13 20.63 8.77
C LEU A 40 14.98 19.42 9.18
N THR A 41 16.27 19.61 9.40
CA THR A 41 17.18 18.56 9.84
C THR A 41 16.96 18.08 11.27
N SER A 42 16.18 18.81 12.07
CA SER A 42 15.81 18.45 13.44
C SER A 42 14.51 17.65 13.57
N GLN A 43 13.74 17.50 12.48
CA GLN A 43 12.51 16.74 12.45
C GLN A 43 12.78 15.25 12.16
N GLU A 44 11.81 14.39 12.54
CA GLU A 44 11.86 12.99 12.16
C GLU A 44 12.00 12.85 10.64
N PRO A 45 12.80 11.88 10.14
CA PRO A 45 13.09 11.78 8.71
C PRO A 45 11.83 11.61 7.85
N GLU A 46 10.81 10.93 8.36
CA GLU A 46 9.52 10.73 7.66
C GLU A 46 8.72 12.02 7.51
N ASP A 47 8.78 12.94 8.48
CA ASP A 47 8.03 14.20 8.47
C ASP A 47 8.64 15.24 7.53
N SER A 48 9.93 15.10 7.24
CA SER A 48 10.70 16.05 6.43
C SER A 48 11.36 15.39 5.21
N ALA A 49 10.78 14.29 4.71
CA ALA A 49 11.34 13.52 3.62
C ALA A 49 11.34 14.30 2.30
N TYR A 50 12.52 14.51 1.73
CA TYR A 50 12.70 14.93 0.36
C TYR A 50 13.90 14.24 -0.28
N VAL A 51 13.82 14.03 -1.59
CA VAL A 51 14.86 13.40 -2.39
C VAL A 51 15.31 14.33 -3.51
N THR A 52 16.58 14.24 -3.89
CA THR A 52 17.13 14.86 -5.08
C THR A 52 17.64 13.78 -6.04
N VAL A 53 17.25 13.87 -7.30
CA VAL A 53 17.67 12.97 -8.37
C VAL A 53 18.08 13.81 -9.56
N GLY A 54 19.36 13.81 -9.91
CA GLY A 54 19.91 14.76 -10.86
C GLY A 54 19.62 16.21 -10.45
N ASN A 55 19.03 16.99 -11.34
CA ASN A 55 18.70 18.40 -11.09
C ASN A 55 17.27 18.61 -10.51
N SER A 56 16.58 17.57 -10.10
CA SER A 56 15.21 17.65 -9.62
C SER A 56 15.11 17.28 -8.15
N ALA A 57 14.25 17.99 -7.42
CA ALA A 57 13.97 17.72 -6.01
C ALA A 57 12.48 17.47 -5.81
N TYR A 58 12.15 16.51 -4.93
CA TYR A 58 10.79 16.11 -4.62
C TYR A 58 10.61 15.94 -3.11
N ALA A 59 9.57 16.57 -2.56
CA ALA A 59 9.09 16.28 -1.21
C ALA A 59 8.13 15.08 -1.25
N ILE A 60 8.16 14.27 -0.21
CA ILE A 60 7.32 13.08 -0.05
C ILE A 60 6.64 13.11 1.32
N GLY A 61 5.40 12.62 1.40
CA GLY A 61 4.67 12.50 2.66
C GLY A 61 4.27 13.84 3.27
N ALA A 62 4.45 13.99 4.58
CA ALA A 62 4.03 15.17 5.34
C ALA A 62 4.64 16.48 4.78
N LEU A 63 5.90 16.46 4.40
CA LEU A 63 6.51 17.64 3.75
C LEU A 63 5.83 17.98 2.41
N ALA A 64 5.45 16.96 1.62
CA ALA A 64 4.74 17.20 0.36
C ALA A 64 3.35 17.82 0.61
N ILE A 65 2.63 17.40 1.64
CA ILE A 65 1.35 18.01 2.06
C ILE A 65 1.57 19.50 2.36
N ALA A 66 2.58 19.84 3.15
CA ALA A 66 2.94 21.23 3.47
C ALA A 66 3.32 22.05 2.22
N GLN A 67 3.78 21.41 1.16
CA GLN A 67 4.10 22.02 -0.14
C GLN A 67 2.96 21.91 -1.16
N LYS A 68 1.73 21.58 -0.72
CA LYS A 68 0.53 21.42 -1.57
C LYS A 68 0.72 20.35 -2.67
N GLY A 69 1.46 19.30 -2.35
CA GLY A 69 1.60 18.11 -3.19
C GLY A 69 0.29 17.35 -3.30
N ASP A 70 0.14 16.64 -4.39
CA ASP A 70 -1.03 15.78 -4.61
C ASP A 70 -0.69 14.29 -4.34
N SER A 71 -1.72 13.48 -4.05
CA SER A 71 -1.60 12.06 -3.77
C SER A 71 -1.25 11.20 -5.00
N GLY A 72 -1.40 11.77 -6.21
CA GLY A 72 -1.26 11.05 -7.47
C GLY A 72 -2.38 10.05 -7.73
N LEU A 73 -3.56 10.24 -7.12
CA LEU A 73 -4.70 9.32 -7.28
C LEU A 73 -5.11 9.13 -8.74
N ALA A 74 -5.02 10.19 -9.55
CA ALA A 74 -5.33 10.18 -10.97
C ALA A 74 -4.18 9.71 -11.89
N LEU A 75 -2.97 9.50 -11.34
CA LEU A 75 -1.77 9.13 -12.09
C LEU A 75 -1.45 7.64 -11.92
N PRO A 76 -0.77 7.00 -12.89
CA PRO A 76 -0.14 5.70 -12.69
C PRO A 76 0.79 5.72 -11.46
N LYS A 77 0.78 4.64 -10.67
CA LYS A 77 1.62 4.59 -9.47
C LYS A 77 3.12 4.65 -9.80
N ARG A 78 3.50 4.10 -10.96
CA ARG A 78 4.87 4.10 -11.48
C ARG A 78 5.47 5.50 -11.57
N ASP A 79 4.70 6.52 -11.94
CA ASP A 79 5.20 7.88 -12.19
C ASP A 79 5.85 8.52 -10.95
N ARG A 80 5.49 8.04 -9.76
CA ARG A 80 6.01 8.53 -8.48
C ARG A 80 6.71 7.47 -7.66
N ALA A 81 6.72 6.23 -8.16
CA ALA A 81 7.28 5.08 -7.45
C ALA A 81 8.74 5.29 -7.08
N VAL A 82 9.55 5.76 -8.01
CA VAL A 82 10.99 5.97 -7.80
C VAL A 82 11.24 6.91 -6.63
N TYR A 83 10.58 8.07 -6.60
CA TYR A 83 10.79 9.07 -5.55
C TYR A 83 10.35 8.57 -4.17
N LYS A 84 9.22 7.83 -4.12
CA LYS A 84 8.72 7.20 -2.87
C LYS A 84 9.66 6.11 -2.37
N ILE A 85 10.25 5.30 -3.27
CA ILE A 85 11.24 4.28 -2.91
C ILE A 85 12.50 4.94 -2.37
N LEU A 86 13.03 5.95 -3.05
CA LEU A 86 14.25 6.66 -2.60
C LEU A 86 14.01 7.34 -1.24
N ALA A 87 12.86 7.99 -1.04
CA ALA A 87 12.51 8.56 0.25
C ALA A 87 12.42 7.49 1.35
N THR A 88 11.79 6.35 1.07
CA THR A 88 11.71 5.21 1.98
C THR A 88 13.10 4.71 2.38
N LEU A 89 13.99 4.52 1.39
CA LEU A 89 15.38 4.11 1.63
C LEU A 89 16.16 5.14 2.44
N GLY A 90 15.99 6.44 2.14
CA GLY A 90 16.61 7.52 2.88
C GLY A 90 16.17 7.56 4.34
N VAL A 91 14.85 7.44 4.61
CA VAL A 91 14.32 7.36 5.98
C VAL A 91 14.89 6.15 6.72
N ILE A 92 14.91 4.98 6.09
CA ILE A 92 15.48 3.76 6.69
C ILE A 92 16.97 3.96 7.00
N ALA A 93 17.73 4.52 6.07
CA ALA A 93 19.16 4.76 6.27
C ALA A 93 19.43 5.70 7.45
N GLU A 94 18.66 6.77 7.61
CA GLU A 94 18.78 7.65 8.78
C GLU A 94 18.34 6.97 10.07
N LYS A 95 17.20 6.27 10.09
CA LYS A 95 16.71 5.56 11.29
C LYS A 95 17.63 4.43 11.74
N THR A 96 18.30 3.78 10.80
CA THR A 96 19.27 2.72 11.12
C THR A 96 20.68 3.24 11.41
N ARG A 97 20.85 4.57 11.48
CA ARG A 97 22.12 5.26 11.75
C ARG A 97 23.25 4.88 10.76
N LYS A 98 22.92 4.47 9.57
CA LYS A 98 23.89 4.26 8.49
C LYS A 98 24.38 5.56 7.88
N VAL A 99 23.64 6.66 8.11
CA VAL A 99 24.01 8.01 7.65
C VAL A 99 24.68 8.74 8.81
N PRO A 100 25.94 9.22 8.66
CA PRO A 100 26.60 10.00 9.68
C PRO A 100 25.80 11.28 10.02
N ALA A 101 25.75 11.64 11.29
CA ALA A 101 25.05 12.85 11.74
C ALA A 101 25.68 14.15 11.20
N SER A 102 26.95 14.14 10.86
CA SER A 102 27.69 15.29 10.32
C SER A 102 28.81 14.81 9.37
N GLY A 103 28.96 15.44 8.23
CA GLY A 103 30.05 15.26 7.27
C GLY A 103 29.60 15.02 5.83
N ASP A 104 30.38 15.57 4.88
CA ASP A 104 30.14 15.47 3.44
C ASP A 104 30.41 14.08 2.82
N THR A 105 30.65 13.07 3.63
CA THR A 105 30.87 11.71 3.16
C THR A 105 29.55 11.00 2.92
N GLY A 106 29.30 10.67 1.67
CA GLY A 106 28.13 9.88 1.27
C GLY A 106 28.02 8.55 2.02
N CYS A 107 26.79 8.08 2.23
CA CYS A 107 26.51 6.81 2.84
C CYS A 107 26.33 5.73 1.76
N GLU A 108 27.13 4.68 1.81
CA GLU A 108 26.95 3.50 0.98
C GLU A 108 26.02 2.49 1.64
N PHE A 109 25.13 1.89 0.86
CA PHE A 109 24.25 0.84 1.33
C PHE A 109 23.92 -0.16 0.21
N THR A 110 23.52 -1.35 0.64
CA THR A 110 23.00 -2.39 -0.25
C THR A 110 21.53 -2.61 0.06
N ALA A 111 20.69 -2.75 -0.97
CA ALA A 111 19.26 -2.92 -0.82
C ALA A 111 18.76 -4.17 -1.54
N GLN A 112 17.83 -4.88 -0.91
CA GLN A 112 16.96 -5.86 -1.53
C GLN A 112 15.51 -5.37 -1.39
N ILE A 113 14.77 -5.34 -2.49
CA ILE A 113 13.45 -4.69 -2.54
C ILE A 113 12.39 -5.65 -3.05
N GLY A 114 11.30 -5.83 -2.28
CA GLY A 114 10.04 -6.39 -2.74
C GLY A 114 9.03 -5.27 -3.01
N LEU A 115 8.38 -5.26 -4.15
CA LEU A 115 7.47 -4.20 -4.57
C LEU A 115 6.14 -4.77 -5.05
N LEU A 116 5.02 -4.19 -4.57
CA LEU A 116 3.67 -4.47 -5.05
C LEU A 116 3.21 -3.38 -6.01
N LEU A 117 2.71 -3.78 -7.17
CA LEU A 117 2.20 -2.91 -8.23
C LEU A 117 0.74 -3.25 -8.54
N PRO A 118 -0.07 -2.29 -9.03
CA PRO A 118 -1.33 -2.63 -9.67
C PRO A 118 -1.10 -3.64 -10.78
N LEU A 119 -2.08 -4.51 -11.03
CA LEU A 119 -1.91 -5.66 -11.92
C LEU A 119 -1.51 -5.25 -13.35
N GLU A 120 -2.16 -4.23 -13.91
CA GLU A 120 -1.85 -3.71 -15.24
C GLU A 120 -0.43 -3.11 -15.30
N GLU A 121 -0.05 -2.32 -14.30
CA GLU A 121 1.31 -1.74 -14.21
C GLU A 121 2.36 -2.85 -14.01
N TYR A 122 2.02 -3.93 -13.28
CA TYR A 122 2.89 -5.10 -13.16
C TYR A 122 3.14 -5.78 -14.51
N TRP A 123 2.13 -5.92 -15.35
CA TRP A 123 2.31 -6.52 -16.68
C TRP A 123 3.10 -5.63 -17.63
N GLN A 124 2.74 -4.36 -17.69
CA GLN A 124 3.24 -3.43 -18.70
C GLN A 124 4.58 -2.79 -18.33
N ASP A 125 4.73 -2.38 -17.08
CA ASP A 125 5.75 -1.38 -16.69
C ASP A 125 6.87 -1.93 -15.82
N ARG A 126 6.74 -3.16 -15.28
CA ARG A 126 7.71 -3.68 -14.29
C ARG A 126 9.16 -3.67 -14.75
N LYS A 127 9.42 -3.90 -16.05
CA LYS A 127 10.79 -3.93 -16.58
C LYS A 127 11.41 -2.53 -16.61
N GLU A 128 10.66 -1.56 -17.09
CA GLU A 128 11.08 -0.17 -17.16
C GLU A 128 11.25 0.41 -15.76
N LEU A 129 10.27 0.22 -14.88
CA LEU A 129 10.34 0.69 -13.51
C LEU A 129 11.53 0.08 -12.75
N LYS A 130 11.83 -1.21 -12.99
CA LYS A 130 13.04 -1.85 -12.43
C LYS A 130 14.31 -1.12 -12.84
N ALA A 131 14.46 -0.80 -14.11
CA ALA A 131 15.64 -0.09 -14.64
C ALA A 131 15.73 1.34 -14.06
N GLN A 132 14.60 2.05 -13.96
CA GLN A 132 14.54 3.39 -13.36
C GLN A 132 14.94 3.37 -11.87
N ILE A 133 14.41 2.42 -11.08
CA ILE A 133 14.78 2.26 -9.67
C ILE A 133 16.28 1.94 -9.54
N GLN A 134 16.78 1.03 -10.34
CA GLN A 134 18.19 0.61 -10.30
C GLN A 134 19.15 1.76 -10.63
N GLY A 135 18.80 2.58 -11.62
CA GLY A 135 19.58 3.78 -11.95
C GLY A 135 19.50 4.86 -10.88
N ALA A 136 18.31 5.08 -10.31
CA ALA A 136 18.12 6.13 -9.32
C ALA A 136 18.70 5.80 -7.93
N ILE A 137 18.77 4.53 -7.56
CA ILE A 137 19.38 4.09 -6.27
C ILE A 137 20.89 4.27 -6.28
N ALA A 138 21.54 4.17 -7.46
CA ALA A 138 22.99 4.25 -7.56
C ALA A 138 23.56 5.53 -6.92
N GLU A 139 22.85 6.66 -7.11
CA GLU A 139 23.21 7.93 -6.48
C GLU A 139 21.96 8.81 -6.35
N PHE A 140 21.63 9.23 -5.15
CA PHE A 140 20.57 10.20 -4.89
C PHE A 140 20.83 11.00 -3.61
N GLY A 141 20.20 12.16 -3.51
CA GLY A 141 20.22 12.94 -2.27
C GLY A 141 18.99 12.67 -1.43
N PHE A 142 19.17 12.58 -0.12
CA PHE A 142 18.08 12.54 0.88
C PHE A 142 18.38 13.56 1.98
N ARG A 143 17.48 14.54 2.15
CA ARG A 143 17.60 15.61 3.16
C ARG A 143 18.97 16.29 3.16
N GLY A 144 19.50 16.57 1.96
CA GLY A 144 20.79 17.23 1.77
C GLY A 144 22.03 16.33 1.88
N LYS A 145 21.85 15.04 2.14
CA LYS A 145 22.96 14.06 2.23
C LYS A 145 22.96 13.19 0.98
N PHE A 146 24.14 12.86 0.45
CA PHE A 146 24.27 11.92 -0.67
C PHE A 146 24.23 10.48 -0.17
N LEU A 147 23.48 9.64 -0.87
CA LEU A 147 23.38 8.22 -0.64
C LEU A 147 23.76 7.46 -1.92
N PHE A 148 24.60 6.45 -1.77
CA PHE A 148 25.07 5.59 -2.85
C PHE A 148 24.58 4.16 -2.59
N GLY A 149 23.65 3.68 -3.39
CA GLY A 149 23.01 2.39 -3.17
C GLY A 149 23.38 1.36 -4.23
N GLN A 150 23.59 0.13 -3.81
CA GLN A 150 23.65 -1.02 -4.68
C GLN A 150 22.39 -1.85 -4.53
N LEU A 151 21.66 -2.06 -5.63
CA LEU A 151 20.48 -2.92 -5.67
C LEU A 151 20.90 -4.37 -5.94
N GLU A 152 20.93 -5.21 -4.91
CA GLU A 152 21.26 -6.65 -5.07
C GLU A 152 20.10 -7.44 -5.67
N ARG A 153 18.86 -7.13 -5.23
CA ARG A 153 17.67 -7.86 -5.64
C ARG A 153 16.46 -6.94 -5.69
N ILE A 154 15.66 -7.07 -6.74
CA ILE A 154 14.34 -6.48 -6.79
C ILE A 154 13.34 -7.49 -7.33
N GLU A 155 12.30 -7.74 -6.55
CA GLU A 155 11.14 -8.54 -6.92
C GLU A 155 9.91 -7.68 -7.00
N MET A 156 9.18 -7.80 -8.09
CA MET A 156 7.92 -7.11 -8.29
C MET A 156 6.80 -8.13 -8.41
N GLN A 157 5.71 -7.89 -7.69
CA GLN A 157 4.52 -8.72 -7.66
C GLN A 157 3.27 -7.83 -7.83
N PRO A 158 2.16 -8.36 -8.35
CA PRO A 158 0.91 -7.62 -8.36
C PRO A 158 0.36 -7.45 -6.93
N GLU A 159 -0.36 -6.34 -6.69
CA GLU A 159 -1.09 -6.11 -5.43
C GLU A 159 -2.07 -7.26 -5.17
N GLY A 160 -2.01 -7.85 -3.98
CA GLY A 160 -2.72 -9.07 -3.59
C GLY A 160 -1.86 -10.34 -3.62
N ALA A 161 -0.76 -10.35 -4.38
CA ALA A 161 0.11 -11.52 -4.45
C ALA A 161 0.78 -11.87 -3.10
N GLY A 162 0.99 -10.89 -2.23
CA GLY A 162 1.51 -11.14 -0.88
C GLY A 162 0.59 -12.04 -0.06
N LEU A 163 -0.73 -11.89 -0.20
CA LEU A 163 -1.70 -12.76 0.46
C LEU A 163 -1.60 -14.20 -0.04
N TYR A 164 -1.49 -14.39 -1.36
CA TYR A 164 -1.27 -15.70 -1.96
C TYR A 164 0.03 -16.34 -1.48
N LEU A 165 1.13 -15.61 -1.50
CA LEU A 165 2.44 -16.08 -1.07
C LEU A 165 2.44 -16.50 0.41
N ALA A 166 1.80 -15.71 1.28
CA ALA A 166 1.67 -16.04 2.70
C ALA A 166 0.83 -17.30 2.93
N LYS A 167 -0.28 -17.45 2.19
CA LYS A 167 -1.10 -18.67 2.24
C LYS A 167 -0.29 -19.88 1.76
N GLY A 168 0.51 -19.72 0.71
CA GLY A 168 1.42 -20.77 0.22
C GLY A 168 2.43 -21.23 1.27
N LEU A 169 3.04 -20.30 2.01
CA LEU A 169 3.94 -20.63 3.12
C LEU A 169 3.21 -21.36 4.26
N GLN A 170 1.98 -20.94 4.58
CA GLN A 170 1.17 -21.61 5.61
C GLN A 170 0.83 -23.05 5.20
N MET A 171 0.36 -23.24 3.96
CA MET A 171 0.00 -24.57 3.43
C MET A 171 1.21 -25.49 3.31
N SER A 172 2.35 -24.97 2.85
CA SER A 172 3.60 -25.75 2.76
C SER A 172 4.04 -26.29 4.13
N ARG A 173 3.89 -25.50 5.19
CA ARG A 173 4.15 -25.97 6.56
C ARG A 173 3.20 -27.09 7.02
N ALA A 174 1.99 -27.12 6.46
CA ALA A 174 1.01 -28.20 6.68
C ALA A 174 1.16 -29.38 5.72
N GLY A 175 2.22 -29.39 4.88
CA GLY A 175 2.45 -30.45 3.89
C GLY A 175 1.52 -30.41 2.68
N VAL A 176 0.82 -29.30 2.44
CA VAL A 176 -0.13 -29.12 1.34
C VAL A 176 0.43 -28.13 0.31
N GLY A 177 0.40 -28.51 -0.97
CA GLY A 177 0.86 -27.66 -2.07
C GLY A 177 -0.22 -26.66 -2.49
N ILE A 178 0.04 -25.37 -2.36
CA ILE A 178 -0.87 -24.33 -2.91
C ILE A 178 -0.92 -24.38 -4.44
N ARG A 179 0.15 -24.89 -5.06
CA ARG A 179 0.26 -24.99 -6.53
C ARG A 179 -0.63 -26.05 -7.16
N ASP A 180 -1.26 -26.90 -6.36
CA ASP A 180 -2.20 -27.91 -6.85
C ASP A 180 -3.63 -27.38 -6.93
N ARG A 181 -3.85 -26.14 -6.52
CA ARG A 181 -5.16 -25.49 -6.40
C ARG A 181 -5.27 -24.25 -7.29
N THR A 182 -6.50 -23.93 -7.66
CA THR A 182 -6.83 -22.61 -8.17
C THR A 182 -7.19 -21.71 -7.00
N VAL A 183 -6.46 -20.62 -6.86
CA VAL A 183 -6.64 -19.64 -5.78
C VAL A 183 -6.99 -18.29 -6.38
N VAL A 184 -8.07 -17.70 -5.92
CA VAL A 184 -8.49 -16.36 -6.28
C VAL A 184 -8.20 -15.40 -5.11
N VAL A 185 -7.47 -14.33 -5.38
CA VAL A 185 -7.25 -13.26 -4.41
C VAL A 185 -8.13 -12.07 -4.78
N LEU A 186 -9.00 -11.67 -3.86
CA LEU A 186 -9.79 -10.46 -3.93
C LEU A 186 -9.11 -9.38 -3.10
N MET A 187 -8.52 -8.38 -3.76
CA MET A 187 -7.82 -7.29 -3.10
C MET A 187 -8.61 -5.99 -3.18
N PHE A 188 -9.29 -5.65 -2.11
CA PHE A 188 -10.11 -4.44 -1.98
C PHE A 188 -9.26 -3.23 -1.60
N GLY A 189 -8.82 -2.52 -2.63
CA GLY A 189 -7.97 -1.33 -2.50
C GLY A 189 -8.76 -0.03 -2.36
N HIS A 190 -8.03 1.06 -2.12
CA HIS A 190 -8.62 2.40 -2.11
C HIS A 190 -9.04 2.83 -3.53
N ARG A 191 -8.19 2.58 -4.52
CA ARG A 191 -8.41 3.02 -5.91
C ARG A 191 -9.24 2.03 -6.71
N ASN A 192 -9.05 0.75 -6.51
CA ASN A 192 -9.66 -0.33 -7.28
C ASN A 192 -9.80 -1.61 -6.46
N LEU A 193 -10.72 -2.47 -6.88
CA LEU A 193 -10.82 -3.87 -6.49
C LEU A 193 -10.12 -4.70 -7.55
N SER A 194 -9.19 -5.57 -7.11
CA SER A 194 -8.49 -6.49 -7.98
C SER A 194 -8.93 -7.92 -7.72
N ILE A 195 -9.08 -8.70 -8.80
CA ILE A 195 -9.20 -10.15 -8.79
C ILE A 195 -7.95 -10.73 -9.43
N LEU A 196 -7.21 -11.53 -8.70
CA LEU A 196 -6.04 -12.25 -9.18
C LEU A 196 -6.31 -13.74 -9.09
N THR A 197 -6.30 -14.43 -10.22
CA THR A 197 -6.49 -15.88 -10.28
C THR A 197 -5.15 -16.56 -10.52
N PHE A 198 -4.75 -17.38 -9.57
CA PHE A 198 -3.55 -18.23 -9.61
C PHE A 198 -3.98 -19.65 -9.92
N GLU A 199 -3.91 -20.04 -11.18
CA GLU A 199 -4.23 -21.40 -11.62
C GLU A 199 -3.02 -22.32 -11.42
N ARG A 200 -3.13 -23.25 -10.48
CA ARG A 200 -2.07 -24.26 -10.20
C ARG A 200 -0.68 -23.64 -10.10
N GLY A 201 -0.57 -22.52 -9.36
CA GLY A 201 0.68 -21.82 -9.13
C GLY A 201 1.19 -20.97 -10.29
N SER A 202 0.39 -20.77 -11.36
CA SER A 202 0.69 -19.83 -12.44
C SER A 202 0.67 -18.37 -11.93
N THR A 203 1.30 -17.48 -12.69
CA THR A 203 1.10 -16.03 -12.49
C THR A 203 -0.27 -15.60 -13.03
N PRO A 204 -0.94 -14.62 -12.42
CA PRO A 204 -2.21 -14.09 -12.92
C PRO A 204 -2.13 -13.67 -14.39
N GLN A 205 -3.13 -14.06 -15.19
CA GLN A 205 -3.23 -13.77 -16.62
C GLN A 205 -4.35 -12.77 -16.88
N GLU A 206 -4.26 -12.00 -17.97
CA GLU A 206 -5.28 -11.01 -18.35
C GLU A 206 -6.67 -11.62 -18.58
N MET A 207 -6.72 -12.89 -18.98
CA MET A 207 -7.99 -13.59 -19.26
C MET A 207 -8.83 -13.86 -18.01
N ASN A 208 -8.20 -13.97 -16.84
CA ASN A 208 -8.85 -14.37 -15.58
C ASN A 208 -8.51 -13.50 -14.38
N SER A 209 -7.86 -12.38 -14.63
CA SER A 209 -7.42 -11.46 -13.57
C SER A 209 -7.54 -10.02 -14.06
N THR A 210 -7.98 -9.12 -13.17
CA THR A 210 -8.14 -7.70 -13.47
C THR A 210 -8.00 -6.85 -12.20
N SER A 211 -7.66 -5.57 -12.33
CA SER A 211 -7.71 -4.58 -11.25
C SER A 211 -8.64 -3.40 -11.59
N GLN A 212 -9.68 -3.63 -12.39
CA GLN A 212 -10.61 -2.60 -12.86
C GLN A 212 -11.90 -2.52 -12.04
N GLY A 213 -12.03 -3.32 -10.97
CA GLY A 213 -13.20 -3.27 -10.10
C GLY A 213 -13.26 -1.99 -9.25
N PRO A 214 -14.44 -1.68 -8.67
CA PRO A 214 -14.68 -0.46 -7.93
C PRO A 214 -13.83 -0.42 -6.64
N GLY A 215 -12.99 0.62 -6.50
CA GLY A 215 -12.23 0.88 -5.29
C GLY A 215 -13.05 1.64 -4.26
N PHE A 216 -12.53 1.74 -3.03
CA PHE A 216 -13.20 2.47 -1.95
C PHE A 216 -13.40 3.97 -2.25
N VAL A 217 -12.60 4.53 -3.15
CA VAL A 217 -12.78 5.91 -3.65
C VAL A 217 -14.14 6.11 -4.32
N GLU A 218 -14.75 5.07 -4.90
CA GLU A 218 -16.10 5.16 -5.49
C GLU A 218 -17.16 5.37 -4.40
N TYR A 219 -17.00 4.70 -3.26
CA TYR A 219 -17.83 4.93 -2.08
C TYR A 219 -17.69 6.39 -1.60
N LEU A 220 -16.45 6.88 -1.45
CA LEU A 220 -16.20 8.26 -1.00
C LEU A 220 -16.72 9.31 -1.99
N LYS A 221 -16.61 9.07 -3.30
CA LYS A 221 -17.21 9.93 -4.32
C LYS A 221 -18.71 10.03 -4.14
N GLN A 222 -19.37 8.90 -3.86
CA GLN A 222 -20.80 8.88 -3.65
C GLN A 222 -21.21 9.60 -2.35
N CYS A 223 -20.44 9.40 -1.25
CA CYS A 223 -20.64 10.20 -0.03
C CYS A 223 -20.50 11.69 -0.31
N ALA A 224 -19.46 12.12 -1.04
CA ALA A 224 -19.20 13.52 -1.34
C ALA A 224 -20.32 14.16 -2.20
N THR A 225 -21.01 13.36 -3.03
CA THR A 225 -22.16 13.84 -3.81
C THR A 225 -23.29 14.34 -2.92
N GLU A 226 -23.49 13.69 -1.77
CA GLU A 226 -24.51 14.06 -0.76
C GLU A 226 -24.03 15.15 0.23
N LEU A 227 -22.74 15.53 0.15
CA LEU A 227 -22.10 16.47 1.08
C LEU A 227 -21.59 17.73 0.33
N PRO A 228 -22.38 18.77 0.17
CA PRO A 228 -22.01 19.95 -0.63
C PRO A 228 -20.70 20.60 -0.18
N GLY A 229 -19.75 20.68 -1.10
CA GLY A 229 -18.45 21.32 -0.87
C GLY A 229 -17.39 20.43 -0.22
N VAL A 230 -17.65 19.12 -0.13
CA VAL A 230 -16.67 18.11 0.31
C VAL A 230 -16.03 17.46 -0.91
N ALA A 231 -14.70 17.34 -0.93
CA ALA A 231 -13.99 16.63 -1.98
C ALA A 231 -13.94 15.12 -1.70
N PRO A 232 -14.07 14.26 -2.73
CA PRO A 232 -14.03 12.78 -2.53
C PRO A 232 -12.70 12.25 -2.00
N ASP A 233 -11.62 12.98 -2.19
CA ASP A 233 -10.26 12.65 -1.75
C ASP A 233 -9.85 13.41 -0.48
N ASP A 234 -10.80 14.04 0.20
CA ASP A 234 -10.56 14.70 1.49
C ASP A 234 -10.18 13.65 2.55
N PRO A 235 -8.98 13.74 3.13
CA PRO A 235 -8.56 12.81 4.18
C PRO A 235 -9.47 12.82 5.40
N ALA A 236 -10.08 13.96 5.73
CA ALA A 236 -11.00 14.08 6.85
C ALA A 236 -12.32 13.32 6.58
N LEU A 237 -12.80 13.31 5.32
CA LEU A 237 -13.96 12.51 4.94
C LEU A 237 -13.66 11.02 5.11
N LEU A 238 -12.50 10.57 4.62
CA LEU A 238 -12.07 9.18 4.77
C LEU A 238 -12.00 8.77 6.25
N GLU A 239 -11.41 9.59 7.10
CA GLU A 239 -11.30 9.35 8.54
C GLU A 239 -12.69 9.30 9.20
N ALA A 240 -13.56 10.25 8.91
CA ALA A 240 -14.91 10.32 9.47
C ALA A 240 -15.75 9.08 9.09
N VAL A 241 -15.65 8.64 7.82
CA VAL A 241 -16.31 7.42 7.32
C VAL A 241 -15.79 6.18 8.04
N LEU A 242 -14.47 6.02 8.14
CA LEU A 242 -13.86 4.84 8.78
C LEU A 242 -14.11 4.80 10.30
N SER A 243 -14.31 5.96 10.93
CA SER A 243 -14.64 6.10 12.35
C SER A 243 -16.14 6.09 12.63
N ASN A 244 -16.97 5.87 11.61
CA ASN A 244 -18.43 5.84 11.70
C ASN A 244 -19.01 7.11 12.39
N HIS A 245 -18.47 8.29 12.05
CA HIS A 245 -19.05 9.53 12.54
C HIS A 245 -20.45 9.74 11.95
N GLU A 246 -21.37 10.26 12.75
CA GLU A 246 -22.73 10.58 12.30
C GLU A 246 -22.78 11.89 11.50
N THR A 247 -21.84 12.79 11.79
CA THR A 247 -21.77 14.13 11.19
C THR A 247 -20.39 14.44 10.65
N PHE A 248 -20.34 15.29 9.62
CA PHE A 248 -19.10 15.79 9.03
C PHE A 248 -19.08 17.33 9.09
N TYR A 249 -17.96 17.90 9.48
CA TYR A 249 -17.74 19.35 9.54
C TYR A 249 -16.71 19.77 8.50
N ILE A 250 -17.12 20.66 7.60
CA ILE A 250 -16.16 21.26 6.66
C ILE A 250 -15.31 22.28 7.43
N PRO A 251 -13.97 22.25 7.31
CA PRO A 251 -13.11 23.23 7.94
C PRO A 251 -13.54 24.67 7.62
N GLY A 252 -13.75 25.49 8.65
CA GLY A 252 -14.19 26.88 8.54
C GLY A 252 -15.72 27.09 8.40
N ARG A 253 -16.51 26.02 8.37
CA ARG A 253 -17.99 26.10 8.43
C ARG A 253 -18.49 25.61 9.79
N ARG A 254 -19.60 26.20 10.27
CA ARG A 254 -20.26 25.80 11.54
C ARG A 254 -21.32 24.73 11.35
N GLU A 255 -21.75 24.53 10.12
CA GLU A 255 -22.82 23.60 9.77
C GLU A 255 -22.32 22.16 9.79
N ALA A 256 -23.06 21.31 10.50
CA ALA A 256 -22.84 19.87 10.49
C ALA A 256 -23.60 19.25 9.31
N LEU A 257 -22.91 18.46 8.51
CA LEU A 257 -23.52 17.70 7.41
C LEU A 257 -23.88 16.29 7.92
N ASP A 258 -25.02 15.76 7.49
CA ASP A 258 -25.47 14.42 7.83
C ASP A 258 -24.65 13.36 7.07
N LEU A 259 -23.62 12.81 7.74
CA LEU A 259 -22.76 11.79 7.18
C LEU A 259 -23.45 10.42 7.16
N THR A 260 -24.33 10.14 8.12
CA THR A 260 -25.04 8.85 8.18
C THR A 260 -25.88 8.62 6.94
N LYS A 261 -26.65 9.62 6.51
CA LYS A 261 -27.45 9.54 5.29
C LYS A 261 -26.59 9.37 4.05
N ALA A 262 -25.51 10.18 3.92
CA ALA A 262 -24.57 10.08 2.81
C ALA A 262 -23.92 8.70 2.73
N CYS A 263 -23.50 8.14 3.87
CA CYS A 263 -22.91 6.82 3.97
C CYS A 263 -23.88 5.71 3.59
N THR A 264 -25.15 5.78 4.00
CA THR A 264 -26.16 4.78 3.67
C THR A 264 -26.35 4.68 2.16
N TYR A 265 -26.58 5.80 1.50
CA TYR A 265 -26.73 5.83 0.05
C TYR A 265 -25.50 5.37 -0.70
N ALA A 266 -24.33 5.85 -0.27
CA ALA A 266 -23.05 5.45 -0.86
C ALA A 266 -22.77 3.95 -0.70
N ARG A 267 -23.20 3.35 0.43
CA ARG A 267 -23.01 1.92 0.69
C ARG A 267 -23.81 1.06 -0.29
N GLU A 268 -25.08 1.37 -0.50
CA GLU A 268 -25.93 0.65 -1.44
C GLU A 268 -25.36 0.70 -2.86
N PHE A 269 -24.99 1.89 -3.34
CA PHE A 269 -24.39 2.08 -4.64
C PHE A 269 -23.08 1.32 -4.81
N TYR A 270 -22.18 1.38 -3.80
CA TYR A 270 -20.90 0.72 -3.85
C TYR A 270 -21.05 -0.81 -3.86
N LEU A 271 -21.94 -1.34 -3.02
CA LEU A 271 -22.22 -2.78 -2.95
C LEU A 271 -22.80 -3.33 -4.25
N GLU A 272 -23.70 -2.58 -4.89
CA GLU A 272 -24.21 -2.98 -6.21
C GLU A 272 -23.07 -3.14 -7.23
N ARG A 273 -22.16 -2.18 -7.31
CA ARG A 273 -21.02 -2.23 -8.22
C ARG A 273 -20.03 -3.35 -7.88
N VAL A 274 -19.77 -3.56 -6.60
CA VAL A 274 -18.92 -4.67 -6.13
C VAL A 274 -19.54 -6.00 -6.51
N ASN A 275 -20.83 -6.18 -6.25
CA ASN A 275 -21.54 -7.42 -6.59
C ASN A 275 -21.55 -7.70 -8.10
N GLN A 276 -21.82 -6.70 -8.94
CA GLN A 276 -21.76 -6.82 -10.39
C GLN A 276 -20.38 -7.29 -10.84
N PHE A 277 -19.33 -6.66 -10.33
CA PHE A 277 -17.95 -7.01 -10.66
C PHE A 277 -17.59 -8.43 -10.21
N LEU A 278 -17.96 -8.82 -8.98
CA LEU A 278 -17.72 -10.17 -8.48
C LEU A 278 -18.51 -11.25 -9.25
N VAL A 279 -19.73 -10.94 -9.70
CA VAL A 279 -20.52 -11.85 -10.55
C VAL A 279 -19.85 -12.09 -11.89
N GLU A 280 -19.27 -11.06 -12.47
CA GLU A 280 -18.61 -11.13 -13.78
C GLU A 280 -17.27 -11.89 -13.73
N TRP A 281 -16.46 -11.63 -12.69
CA TRP A 281 -15.06 -12.06 -12.66
C TRP A 281 -14.75 -13.22 -11.73
N LEU A 282 -15.58 -13.48 -10.70
CA LEU A 282 -15.35 -14.61 -9.81
C LEU A 282 -15.69 -15.92 -10.52
N PRO A 283 -14.73 -16.87 -10.67
CA PRO A 283 -14.99 -18.15 -11.31
C PRO A 283 -16.16 -18.90 -10.67
N SER A 284 -16.96 -19.58 -11.49
CA SER A 284 -18.04 -20.45 -11.02
C SER A 284 -17.56 -21.84 -10.57
N ALA A 285 -16.28 -22.17 -10.85
CA ALA A 285 -15.67 -23.41 -10.42
C ALA A 285 -15.31 -23.38 -8.93
N GLU A 286 -15.06 -24.55 -8.36
CA GLU A 286 -14.56 -24.67 -6.99
C GLU A 286 -13.14 -24.08 -6.90
N VAL A 287 -13.02 -22.97 -6.17
CA VAL A 287 -11.77 -22.22 -5.99
C VAL A 287 -11.59 -21.83 -4.52
N ASP A 288 -10.34 -21.78 -4.07
CA ASP A 288 -10.02 -21.15 -2.79
C ASP A 288 -9.98 -19.63 -2.97
N VAL A 289 -10.69 -18.88 -2.14
CA VAL A 289 -10.74 -17.41 -2.21
C VAL A 289 -10.03 -16.81 -1.02
N ILE A 290 -9.13 -15.87 -1.27
CA ILE A 290 -8.45 -15.08 -0.24
C ILE A 290 -8.95 -13.64 -0.35
N VAL A 291 -9.50 -13.11 0.73
CA VAL A 291 -10.04 -11.73 0.78
C VAL A 291 -9.12 -10.86 1.63
N GLY A 292 -8.70 -9.72 1.05
CA GLY A 292 -7.86 -8.73 1.73
C GLY A 292 -8.14 -7.30 1.33
N GLY A 293 -7.50 -6.39 2.04
CA GLY A 293 -7.66 -4.94 1.86
C GLY A 293 -8.70 -4.32 2.80
N GLY A 294 -8.48 -3.06 3.17
CA GLY A 294 -9.31 -2.37 4.16
C GLY A 294 -10.79 -2.25 3.79
N ALA A 295 -11.09 -2.01 2.50
CA ALA A 295 -12.48 -1.89 2.05
C ALA A 295 -13.26 -3.21 2.15
N ALA A 296 -12.60 -4.38 2.04
CA ALA A 296 -13.25 -5.67 2.27
C ALA A 296 -13.82 -5.78 3.69
N TYR A 297 -13.07 -5.31 4.68
CA TYR A 297 -13.49 -5.36 6.08
C TYR A 297 -14.58 -4.34 6.40
N PHE A 298 -14.61 -3.23 5.68
CA PHE A 298 -15.67 -2.23 5.79
C PHE A 298 -17.05 -2.76 5.33
N ILE A 299 -17.06 -3.65 4.31
CA ILE A 299 -18.28 -4.28 3.77
C ILE A 299 -18.32 -5.79 4.03
N ARG A 300 -17.61 -6.25 5.06
CA ARG A 300 -17.46 -7.69 5.34
C ARG A 300 -18.79 -8.43 5.50
N PRO A 301 -19.78 -7.92 6.24
CA PRO A 301 -21.06 -8.62 6.40
C PRO A 301 -21.76 -8.91 5.06
N GLU A 302 -21.75 -7.95 4.15
CA GLU A 302 -22.38 -8.08 2.84
C GLU A 302 -21.58 -9.02 1.92
N LEU A 303 -20.26 -9.00 2.02
CA LEU A 303 -19.42 -9.95 1.28
C LEU A 303 -19.63 -11.39 1.80
N GLU A 304 -19.72 -11.60 3.11
CA GLU A 304 -20.02 -12.91 3.69
C GLU A 304 -21.38 -13.42 3.19
N GLN A 305 -22.40 -12.57 3.19
CA GLN A 305 -23.72 -12.92 2.62
C GLN A 305 -23.64 -13.25 1.13
N PHE A 306 -22.88 -12.49 0.33
CA PHE A 306 -22.68 -12.76 -1.09
C PHE A 306 -22.02 -14.13 -1.32
N PHE A 307 -20.99 -14.48 -0.53
CA PHE A 307 -20.31 -15.78 -0.64
C PHE A 307 -21.20 -16.94 -0.18
N GLU A 308 -22.00 -16.77 0.88
CA GLU A 308 -22.99 -17.76 1.31
C GLU A 308 -24.00 -18.07 0.22
N GLN A 309 -24.55 -17.04 -0.43
CA GLN A 309 -25.51 -17.19 -1.54
C GLN A 309 -24.92 -17.94 -2.73
N ARG A 310 -23.60 -17.92 -2.90
CA ARG A 310 -22.87 -18.63 -3.94
C ARG A 310 -22.36 -20.01 -3.51
N GLY A 311 -22.59 -20.42 -2.28
CA GLY A 311 -22.12 -21.71 -1.76
C GLY A 311 -20.60 -21.79 -1.55
N LEU A 312 -19.91 -20.66 -1.36
CA LEU A 312 -18.45 -20.56 -1.21
C LEU A 312 -17.93 -20.34 0.23
N PRO A 313 -18.72 -20.43 1.32
CA PRO A 313 -18.22 -20.00 2.64
C PRO A 313 -17.03 -20.82 3.16
N ALA A 314 -16.95 -22.11 2.83
CA ALA A 314 -15.87 -22.98 3.26
C ALA A 314 -14.52 -22.71 2.55
N GLN A 315 -14.56 -22.06 1.39
CA GLN A 315 -13.39 -21.73 0.57
C GLN A 315 -12.85 -20.34 0.84
N ILE A 316 -13.56 -19.52 1.64
CA ILE A 316 -13.15 -18.14 1.91
C ILE A 316 -12.12 -18.09 3.04
N THR A 317 -11.00 -17.45 2.76
CA THR A 317 -9.97 -17.12 3.76
C THR A 317 -9.83 -15.60 3.86
N TRP A 318 -10.10 -15.03 5.02
CA TRP A 318 -9.82 -13.62 5.30
C TRP A 318 -8.37 -13.44 5.74
N ALA A 319 -7.81 -12.28 5.49
CA ALA A 319 -6.43 -11.95 5.89
C ALA A 319 -6.24 -11.79 7.42
N ASP A 320 -7.18 -12.27 8.24
CA ASP A 320 -7.16 -12.15 9.71
C ASP A 320 -5.95 -12.83 10.35
N THR A 321 -5.59 -14.02 9.88
CA THR A 321 -4.43 -14.76 10.41
C THR A 321 -3.14 -13.99 10.19
N LEU A 322 -2.97 -13.42 8.98
CA LEU A 322 -1.81 -12.58 8.68
C LEU A 322 -1.78 -11.32 9.52
N ARG A 323 -2.94 -10.71 9.74
CA ARG A 323 -3.08 -9.55 10.62
C ARG A 323 -2.65 -9.86 12.03
N GLN A 324 -3.12 -10.97 12.61
CA GLN A 324 -2.76 -11.39 13.96
C GLN A 324 -1.25 -11.65 14.06
N GLU A 325 -0.70 -12.42 13.13
CA GLU A 325 0.72 -12.70 13.08
C GLU A 325 1.57 -11.43 12.95
N MET A 326 1.14 -10.49 12.11
CA MET A 326 1.80 -9.20 11.96
C MET A 326 1.77 -8.41 13.27
N SER A 327 0.62 -8.39 13.97
CA SER A 327 0.48 -7.76 15.27
C SER A 327 1.48 -8.35 16.28
N ASP A 328 1.52 -9.67 16.40
CA ASP A 328 2.40 -10.38 17.34
C ASP A 328 3.91 -10.10 17.08
N VAL A 329 4.27 -9.93 15.81
CA VAL A 329 5.66 -9.66 15.40
C VAL A 329 6.05 -8.19 15.57
N LEU A 330 5.11 -7.26 15.34
CA LEU A 330 5.36 -5.82 15.28
C LEU A 330 4.97 -5.07 16.54
N ASP A 331 4.08 -5.62 17.39
CA ASP A 331 3.50 -4.96 18.57
C ASP A 331 4.42 -4.92 19.80
N ARG A 332 5.64 -5.35 19.69
CA ARG A 332 6.61 -5.12 20.79
C ARG A 332 6.89 -3.63 21.05
N GLY A 333 6.12 -2.72 20.45
CA GLY A 333 6.31 -1.28 20.66
C GLY A 333 5.20 -0.34 20.15
N THR A 334 4.11 -0.84 19.52
CA THR A 334 3.08 0.04 18.94
C THR A 334 1.67 -0.41 19.32
N ALA A 335 1.26 -0.15 20.55
CA ALA A 335 -0.09 -0.38 21.03
C ALA A 335 -1.13 0.47 20.26
N GLY A 336 -2.25 -0.14 19.84
CA GLY A 336 -3.49 0.59 19.57
C GLY A 336 -3.81 0.92 18.11
N ARG A 337 -3.39 0.11 17.11
CA ARG A 337 -3.89 0.32 15.74
C ARG A 337 -5.23 -0.36 15.51
N ASP A 338 -6.20 0.41 15.00
CA ASP A 338 -7.49 -0.05 14.55
C ASP A 338 -7.41 -1.23 13.56
N LEU A 339 -8.43 -2.12 13.60
CA LEU A 339 -8.55 -3.31 12.76
C LEU A 339 -8.38 -3.01 11.27
N ILE A 340 -9.06 -1.99 10.77
CA ILE A 340 -9.00 -1.60 9.35
C ILE A 340 -7.61 -1.13 8.96
N THR A 341 -6.93 -0.40 9.84
CA THR A 341 -5.56 0.05 9.61
C THR A 341 -4.60 -1.14 9.52
N SER A 342 -4.74 -2.13 10.39
CA SER A 342 -3.85 -3.30 10.41
C SER A 342 -4.02 -4.21 9.20
N VAL A 343 -5.25 -4.49 8.73
CA VAL A 343 -5.49 -5.33 7.54
C VAL A 343 -4.98 -4.71 6.24
N ARG A 344 -4.83 -3.39 6.20
CA ARG A 344 -4.22 -2.69 5.05
C ARG A 344 -2.74 -3.03 4.84
N TRP A 345 -2.09 -3.67 5.81
CA TRP A 345 -0.69 -4.09 5.74
C TRP A 345 -0.53 -5.57 5.38
N ALA A 346 -1.60 -6.36 5.41
CA ALA A 346 -1.52 -7.82 5.27
C ALA A 346 -0.83 -8.25 3.97
N ASP A 347 -1.11 -7.60 2.84
CA ASP A 347 -0.49 -7.91 1.56
C ASP A 347 1.01 -7.59 1.56
N VAL A 348 1.40 -6.42 2.07
CA VAL A 348 2.82 -6.03 2.20
C VAL A 348 3.55 -6.96 3.16
N TYR A 349 2.90 -7.36 4.27
CA TYR A 349 3.47 -8.30 5.23
C TYR A 349 3.64 -9.71 4.62
N GLY A 350 2.66 -10.17 3.85
CA GLY A 350 2.73 -11.45 3.15
C GLY A 350 3.89 -11.50 2.16
N LEU A 351 4.07 -10.44 1.36
CA LEU A 351 5.23 -10.31 0.48
C LEU A 351 6.54 -10.30 1.28
N PHE A 352 6.60 -9.51 2.34
CA PHE A 352 7.81 -9.44 3.19
C PHE A 352 8.19 -10.80 3.76
N LYS A 353 7.24 -11.58 4.29
CA LYS A 353 7.49 -12.95 4.77
C LYS A 353 8.07 -13.84 3.70
N ALA A 354 7.45 -13.86 2.52
CA ALA A 354 7.91 -14.70 1.41
C ALA A 354 9.28 -14.25 0.91
N PHE A 355 9.53 -12.96 0.86
CA PHE A 355 10.80 -12.39 0.45
C PHE A 355 11.92 -12.76 1.44
N MET A 356 11.67 -12.65 2.74
CA MET A 356 12.62 -13.03 3.79
C MET A 356 12.87 -14.54 3.81
N TYR A 357 11.81 -15.36 3.65
CA TYR A 357 11.94 -16.81 3.58
C TYR A 357 12.88 -17.26 2.46
N ASN A 358 12.74 -16.65 1.28
CA ASN A 358 13.59 -16.94 0.12
C ASN A 358 15.01 -16.34 0.21
N SER A 359 15.25 -15.43 1.16
CA SER A 359 16.55 -14.77 1.39
C SER A 359 17.39 -15.48 2.45
N ILE A 360 16.78 -16.36 3.26
CA ILE A 360 17.49 -17.16 4.28
C ILE A 360 18.11 -18.38 3.57
N PRO A 361 19.45 -18.56 3.67
CA PRO A 361 20.08 -19.78 3.15
C PRO A 361 19.44 -21.05 3.73
N THR A 362 19.26 -22.07 2.89
CA THR A 362 18.58 -23.34 3.24
C THR A 362 19.15 -24.06 4.49
N LYS A 363 20.32 -23.65 4.96
CA LYS A 363 20.93 -24.15 6.19
C LYS A 363 20.23 -23.70 7.48
N TYR A 364 19.33 -22.70 7.40
CA TYR A 364 18.62 -22.13 8.55
C TYR A 364 17.08 -22.19 8.38
N GLN A 365 16.59 -22.87 7.35
CA GLN A 365 15.19 -23.24 7.15
C GLN A 365 14.89 -24.56 7.85
#